data_bad57829936f405c45daaffdd79fb862
#
_entry.id   bad57829936f405c45daaffdd79fb862
#
_cell.length_a   1.000
_cell.length_b   1.000
_cell.length_c   1.000
_cell.angle_alpha   90.00
_cell.angle_beta   90.00
_cell.angle_gamma   90.00
#
_symmetry.space_group_name_H-M   'P 1'
#
loop_
_entity.id
_entity.type
_entity.pdbx_description
1 polymer ?
#
loop_
_entity_poly.entity_id
_entity_poly.type
_entity_poly.pdbx_seq_one_letter_code
_entity_poly.pdbx_strand_id
1 'polypeptide(L)'
;MLHGCSAISSHSTGIADRLASWGYVAVAVDSLSPRGISSACRGGSLGQAFDAYAALRYLTTLEDVDPARIAVLGQSMGGGAALYALDHDLGAQYFTERFRAAILYSPGCGIPGANLTAPTLILTGEADEMSLVEQCRQMVAHARPRGAAIALTVYPGVHHNFDVALLNPGVRFRGLWLEYNEPAARDAEAKVRAFLATHLGTAAVDEPTSR
;
A
#
# COMPACT_ATOMS: atom_id res chain seq x y z
N MET A 1 -6.06 2.79 3.14
CA MET A 1 -4.93 1.96 3.60
C MET A 1 -5.42 0.53 3.81
N LEU A 2 -4.76 -0.45 3.17
CA LEU A 2 -5.04 -1.89 3.30
C LEU A 2 -3.97 -2.53 4.19
N HIS A 3 -4.39 -3.19 5.27
CA HIS A 3 -3.49 -3.79 6.26
C HIS A 3 -2.84 -5.08 5.79
N GLY A 4 -1.77 -5.51 6.47
CA GLY A 4 -1.13 -6.81 6.27
C GLY A 4 -1.99 -7.99 6.74
N CYS A 5 -1.44 -9.20 6.64
CA CYS A 5 -2.18 -10.43 6.93
C CYS A 5 -2.59 -10.63 8.40
N SER A 6 -1.99 -9.89 9.33
CA SER A 6 -2.30 -9.94 10.78
C SER A 6 -3.45 -9.03 11.21
N ALA A 7 -4.30 -8.60 10.27
CA ALA A 7 -5.38 -7.63 10.46
C ALA A 7 -4.88 -6.18 10.69
N ILE A 8 -5.83 -5.30 11.01
CA ILE A 8 -5.53 -3.90 11.34
C ILE A 8 -4.72 -3.84 12.64
N SER A 9 -3.76 -2.96 12.72
CA SER A 9 -2.81 -2.84 13.84
C SER A 9 -2.46 -1.39 14.11
N SER A 10 -1.78 -1.12 15.23
CA SER A 10 -1.24 0.21 15.53
C SER A 10 -0.29 0.74 14.46
N HIS A 11 0.41 -0.14 13.73
CA HIS A 11 1.20 0.27 12.57
C HIS A 11 0.31 0.78 11.43
N SER A 12 -0.78 0.05 11.12
CA SER A 12 -1.73 0.47 10.07
C SER A 12 -2.39 1.82 10.39
N THR A 13 -2.82 2.02 11.64
CA THR A 13 -3.40 3.31 12.07
C THR A 13 -2.34 4.40 12.13
N GLY A 14 -1.11 4.08 12.57
CA GLY A 14 0.01 5.02 12.56
C GLY A 14 0.41 5.53 11.18
N ILE A 15 0.28 4.70 10.14
CA ILE A 15 0.42 5.16 8.74
C ILE A 15 -0.72 6.15 8.40
N ALA A 16 -1.96 5.84 8.77
CA ALA A 16 -3.10 6.73 8.52
C ALA A 16 -2.93 8.07 9.24
N ASP A 17 -2.51 8.07 10.51
CA ASP A 17 -2.21 9.29 11.29
C ASP A 17 -1.12 10.13 10.64
N ARG A 18 -0.07 9.49 10.11
CA ARG A 18 1.02 10.17 9.39
C ARG A 18 0.51 10.81 8.09
N LEU A 19 -0.29 10.11 7.31
CA LEU A 19 -0.91 10.67 6.11
C LEU A 19 -1.80 11.87 6.46
N ALA A 20 -2.58 11.77 7.54
CA ALA A 20 -3.39 12.87 8.06
C ALA A 20 -2.53 14.08 8.46
N SER A 21 -1.36 13.85 9.08
CA SER A 21 -0.41 14.93 9.43
C SER A 21 0.17 15.66 8.21
N TRP A 22 0.13 15.02 7.03
CA TRP A 22 0.48 15.64 5.76
C TRP A 22 -0.70 16.31 5.05
N GLY A 23 -1.88 16.33 5.70
CA GLY A 23 -3.10 16.98 5.21
C GLY A 23 -3.95 16.11 4.29
N TYR A 24 -3.78 14.79 4.28
CA TYR A 24 -4.65 13.86 3.55
C TYR A 24 -5.75 13.32 4.46
N VAL A 25 -6.95 13.10 3.92
CA VAL A 25 -7.95 12.24 4.57
C VAL A 25 -7.51 10.80 4.41
N ALA A 26 -7.35 10.07 5.51
CA ALA A 26 -6.85 8.70 5.50
C ALA A 26 -7.82 7.73 6.20
N VAL A 27 -8.13 6.62 5.53
CA VAL A 27 -8.99 5.55 6.04
C VAL A 27 -8.22 4.25 6.09
N ALA A 28 -8.12 3.62 7.27
CA ALA A 28 -7.62 2.26 7.43
C ALA A 28 -8.80 1.29 7.34
N VAL A 29 -8.78 0.42 6.33
CA VAL A 29 -9.87 -0.51 6.04
C VAL A 29 -9.66 -1.80 6.81
N ASP A 30 -10.59 -2.16 7.70
CA ASP A 30 -10.60 -3.45 8.38
C ASP A 30 -11.31 -4.50 7.51
N SER A 31 -10.52 -5.31 6.83
CA SER A 31 -11.05 -6.35 5.95
C SER A 31 -11.28 -7.70 6.63
N LEU A 32 -10.78 -7.91 7.84
CA LEU A 32 -10.80 -9.22 8.49
C LEU A 32 -11.81 -9.31 9.64
N SER A 33 -11.82 -8.34 10.57
CA SER A 33 -12.67 -8.40 11.77
C SER A 33 -14.16 -8.50 11.45
N PRO A 34 -14.72 -7.77 10.45
CA PRO A 34 -16.13 -7.93 10.10
C PRO A 34 -16.49 -9.32 9.54
N ARG A 35 -15.47 -10.08 9.11
CA ARG A 35 -15.62 -11.47 8.61
C ARG A 35 -15.35 -12.53 9.70
N GLY A 36 -15.09 -12.11 10.93
CA GLY A 36 -14.72 -13.02 12.03
C GLY A 36 -13.32 -13.63 11.87
N ILE A 37 -12.46 -13.03 11.06
CA ILE A 37 -11.11 -13.52 10.77
C ILE A 37 -10.10 -12.67 11.56
N SER A 38 -9.28 -13.31 12.39
CA SER A 38 -8.23 -12.64 13.15
C SER A 38 -6.88 -12.58 12.41
N SER A 39 -6.65 -13.46 11.44
CA SER A 39 -5.43 -13.47 10.62
C SER A 39 -5.65 -14.24 9.31
N ALA A 40 -5.11 -13.71 8.23
CA ALA A 40 -5.08 -14.32 6.90
C ALA A 40 -3.66 -14.72 6.45
N CYS A 41 -2.68 -14.82 7.37
CA CYS A 41 -1.28 -15.14 7.05
C CYS A 41 -1.04 -16.58 6.53
N ARG A 42 -2.07 -17.40 6.42
CA ARG A 42 -2.00 -18.75 5.81
C ARG A 42 -2.52 -18.80 4.37
N GLY A 43 -2.92 -17.69 3.83
CA GLY A 43 -3.42 -17.56 2.46
C GLY A 43 -4.74 -16.79 2.38
N GLY A 44 -4.83 -16.04 1.32
CA GLY A 44 -5.98 -15.50 0.66
C GLY A 44 -6.85 -14.48 1.36
N SER A 45 -6.78 -13.24 0.87
CA SER A 45 -7.90 -12.33 1.01
C SER A 45 -8.09 -11.53 -0.28
N LEU A 46 -8.61 -12.18 -1.31
CA LEU A 46 -9.11 -11.46 -2.50
C LEU A 46 -10.22 -10.47 -2.10
N GLY A 47 -10.94 -10.73 -1.00
CA GLY A 47 -11.92 -9.80 -0.44
C GLY A 47 -11.36 -8.40 -0.17
N GLN A 48 -10.12 -8.30 0.27
CA GLN A 48 -9.49 -7.00 0.57
C GLN A 48 -9.36 -6.08 -0.67
N ALA A 49 -9.21 -6.65 -1.86
CA ALA A 49 -9.22 -5.87 -3.10
C ALA A 49 -10.60 -5.24 -3.39
N PHE A 50 -11.69 -5.95 -3.10
CA PHE A 50 -13.05 -5.43 -3.22
C PHE A 50 -13.37 -4.42 -2.10
N ASP A 51 -12.86 -4.65 -0.90
CA ASP A 51 -12.98 -3.69 0.22
C ASP A 51 -12.29 -2.37 -0.11
N ALA A 52 -11.19 -2.39 -0.88
CA ALA A 52 -10.52 -1.19 -1.37
C ALA A 52 -11.46 -0.32 -2.22
N TYR A 53 -12.25 -0.93 -3.12
CA TYR A 53 -13.25 -0.22 -3.92
C TYR A 53 -14.46 0.24 -3.10
N ALA A 54 -14.88 -0.54 -2.10
CA ALA A 54 -15.90 -0.08 -1.16
C ALA A 54 -15.45 1.16 -0.39
N ALA A 55 -14.20 1.17 0.07
CA ALA A 55 -13.61 2.34 0.72
C ALA A 55 -13.44 3.53 -0.25
N LEU A 56 -13.06 3.27 -1.51
CA LEU A 56 -12.99 4.31 -2.54
C LEU A 56 -14.36 4.98 -2.73
N ARG A 57 -15.43 4.20 -2.88
CA ARG A 57 -16.80 4.73 -2.98
C ARG A 57 -17.21 5.50 -1.75
N TYR A 58 -16.92 5.00 -0.56
CA TYR A 58 -17.19 5.72 0.69
C TYR A 58 -16.48 7.08 0.70
N LEU A 59 -15.20 7.13 0.36
CA LEU A 59 -14.45 8.37 0.33
C LEU A 59 -15.04 9.40 -0.65
N THR A 60 -15.60 8.98 -1.78
CA THR A 60 -16.24 9.90 -2.72
C THR A 60 -17.53 10.52 -2.21
N THR A 61 -18.08 10.04 -1.08
CA THR A 61 -19.27 10.64 -0.42
C THR A 61 -18.91 11.72 0.59
N LEU A 62 -17.64 11.88 0.93
CA LEU A 62 -17.18 12.88 1.91
C LEU A 62 -16.97 14.23 1.23
N GLU A 63 -17.50 15.30 1.83
CA GLU A 63 -17.44 16.66 1.28
C GLU A 63 -16.02 17.20 1.13
N ASP A 64 -15.12 16.80 2.05
CA ASP A 64 -13.71 17.23 2.06
C ASP A 64 -12.79 16.38 1.18
N VAL A 65 -13.33 15.43 0.41
CA VAL A 65 -12.54 14.52 -0.45
C VAL A 65 -12.78 14.81 -1.92
N ASP A 66 -11.72 15.11 -2.64
CA ASP A 66 -11.74 15.18 -4.10
C ASP A 66 -11.75 13.75 -4.69
N PRO A 67 -12.82 13.33 -5.36
CA PRO A 67 -12.94 11.99 -5.93
C PRO A 67 -11.86 11.65 -6.97
N ALA A 68 -11.27 12.65 -7.61
CA ALA A 68 -10.21 12.48 -8.60
C ALA A 68 -8.82 12.31 -7.97
N ARG A 69 -8.70 12.42 -6.64
CA ARG A 69 -7.43 12.48 -5.90
C ARG A 69 -7.34 11.42 -4.80
N ILE A 70 -7.85 10.23 -5.03
CA ILE A 70 -7.84 9.12 -4.06
C ILE A 70 -6.77 8.09 -4.45
N ALA A 71 -5.87 7.79 -3.52
CA ALA A 71 -4.85 6.74 -3.68
C ALA A 71 -5.16 5.53 -2.78
N VAL A 72 -4.60 4.37 -3.15
CA VAL A 72 -4.57 3.20 -2.29
C VAL A 72 -3.15 2.98 -1.75
N LEU A 73 -3.03 2.72 -0.45
CA LEU A 73 -1.79 2.27 0.18
C LEU A 73 -2.00 0.86 0.73
N GLY A 74 -1.10 -0.05 0.42
CA GLY A 74 -1.19 -1.44 0.88
C GLY A 74 0.12 -1.96 1.46
N GLN A 75 0.03 -2.72 2.55
CA GLN A 75 1.17 -3.36 3.19
C GLN A 75 1.06 -4.87 3.07
N SER A 76 2.16 -5.55 2.65
CA SER A 76 2.23 -7.00 2.59
C SER A 76 1.04 -7.60 1.81
N MET A 77 0.18 -8.38 2.45
CA MET A 77 -1.06 -8.90 1.87
C MET A 77 -1.93 -7.77 1.28
N GLY A 78 -2.08 -6.65 1.98
CA GLY A 78 -2.80 -5.48 1.48
C GLY A 78 -2.15 -4.85 0.25
N GLY A 79 -0.83 -4.94 0.14
CA GLY A 79 -0.10 -4.54 -1.06
C GLY A 79 -0.41 -5.44 -2.26
N GLY A 80 -0.45 -6.76 -2.04
CA GLY A 80 -0.88 -7.72 -3.07
C GLY A 80 -2.36 -7.53 -3.46
N ALA A 81 -3.23 -7.24 -2.50
CA ALA A 81 -4.63 -6.94 -2.76
C ALA A 81 -4.81 -5.65 -3.57
N ALA A 82 -3.99 -4.62 -3.29
CA ALA A 82 -3.98 -3.39 -4.08
C ALA A 82 -3.51 -3.63 -5.52
N LEU A 83 -2.46 -4.44 -5.73
CA LEU A 83 -2.02 -4.84 -7.07
C LEU A 83 -3.16 -5.53 -7.84
N TYR A 84 -3.83 -6.49 -7.20
CA TYR A 84 -4.99 -7.16 -7.81
C TYR A 84 -6.13 -6.17 -8.14
N ALA A 85 -6.43 -5.25 -7.23
CA ALA A 85 -7.47 -4.24 -7.43
C ALA A 85 -7.16 -3.30 -8.60
N LEU A 86 -5.88 -2.94 -8.78
CA LEU A 86 -5.44 -2.01 -9.83
C LEU A 86 -5.26 -2.66 -11.20
N ASP A 87 -5.06 -3.97 -11.26
CA ASP A 87 -4.81 -4.64 -12.53
C ASP A 87 -6.09 -4.72 -13.36
N HIS A 88 -6.00 -4.21 -14.62
CA HIS A 88 -7.13 -4.12 -15.54
C HIS A 88 -7.72 -5.49 -15.88
N ASP A 89 -6.89 -6.50 -15.99
CA ASP A 89 -7.30 -7.86 -16.38
C ASP A 89 -7.79 -8.67 -15.16
N LEU A 90 -7.65 -8.13 -13.93
CA LEU A 90 -8.06 -8.75 -12.67
C LEU A 90 -9.19 -7.95 -11.99
N GLY A 91 -8.87 -7.21 -10.93
CA GLY A 91 -9.86 -6.53 -10.09
C GLY A 91 -10.51 -5.32 -10.75
N ALA A 92 -9.72 -4.52 -11.47
CA ALA A 92 -10.21 -3.26 -12.03
C ALA A 92 -11.31 -3.43 -13.09
N GLN A 93 -11.38 -4.58 -13.76
CA GLN A 93 -12.45 -4.85 -14.75
C GLN A 93 -13.88 -4.85 -14.16
N TYR A 94 -14.01 -5.05 -12.83
CA TYR A 94 -15.31 -5.11 -12.14
C TYR A 94 -15.83 -3.76 -11.65
N PHE A 95 -15.05 -2.68 -11.83
CA PHE A 95 -15.37 -1.37 -11.30
C PHE A 95 -15.17 -0.29 -12.36
N THR A 96 -15.93 0.80 -12.24
CA THR A 96 -15.77 2.01 -13.07
C THR A 96 -14.86 3.04 -12.41
N GLU A 97 -14.87 3.06 -11.09
CA GLU A 97 -14.02 3.93 -10.29
C GLU A 97 -12.55 3.54 -10.43
N ARG A 98 -11.66 4.52 -10.27
CA ARG A 98 -10.20 4.30 -10.36
C ARG A 98 -9.48 5.03 -9.24
N PHE A 99 -8.47 4.36 -8.70
CA PHE A 99 -7.47 5.02 -7.86
C PHE A 99 -6.57 5.92 -8.71
N ARG A 100 -6.18 7.06 -8.16
CA ARG A 100 -5.27 7.99 -8.82
C ARG A 100 -3.81 7.56 -8.74
N ALA A 101 -3.44 6.86 -7.67
CA ALA A 101 -2.10 6.36 -7.41
C ALA A 101 -2.13 5.18 -6.43
N ALA A 102 -1.04 4.41 -6.37
CA ALA A 102 -0.88 3.33 -5.40
C ALA A 102 0.51 3.34 -4.75
N ILE A 103 0.57 3.03 -3.46
CA ILE A 103 1.79 2.85 -2.69
C ILE A 103 1.76 1.49 -2.03
N LEU A 104 2.81 0.68 -2.22
CA LEU A 104 2.84 -0.70 -1.78
C LEU A 104 4.12 -0.98 -1.00
N TYR A 105 3.99 -1.34 0.27
CA TYR A 105 5.07 -1.78 1.13
C TYR A 105 5.16 -3.30 1.16
N SER A 106 6.30 -3.85 0.78
CA SER A 106 6.58 -5.28 0.74
C SER A 106 5.40 -6.12 0.19
N PRO A 107 4.86 -5.79 -1.00
CA PRO A 107 3.68 -6.48 -1.54
C PRO A 107 4.03 -7.89 -2.04
N GLY A 108 3.07 -8.80 -1.99
CA GLY A 108 3.14 -10.02 -2.79
C GLY A 108 2.90 -9.69 -4.27
N CYS A 109 3.95 -9.75 -5.10
CA CYS A 109 3.90 -9.42 -6.53
C CYS A 109 3.54 -10.62 -7.43
N GLY A 110 2.73 -11.55 -6.94
CA GLY A 110 2.39 -12.81 -7.62
C GLY A 110 1.39 -12.70 -8.78
N ILE A 111 1.25 -11.54 -9.42
CA ILE A 111 0.43 -11.37 -10.62
C ILE A 111 1.29 -11.47 -11.89
N PRO A 112 0.85 -12.19 -12.94
CA PRO A 112 1.62 -12.37 -14.16
C PRO A 112 1.53 -11.12 -15.04
N GLY A 113 2.56 -10.29 -15.01
CA GLY A 113 2.65 -9.08 -15.84
C GLY A 113 1.60 -8.04 -15.46
N ALA A 114 2.03 -6.87 -15.02
CA ALA A 114 1.11 -5.86 -14.53
C ALA A 114 0.50 -5.03 -15.65
N ASN A 115 -0.83 -4.95 -15.68
CA ASN A 115 -1.60 -4.02 -16.51
C ASN A 115 -2.32 -3.01 -15.58
N LEU A 116 -1.53 -2.25 -14.82
CA LEU A 116 -2.06 -1.40 -13.76
C LEU A 116 -2.76 -0.16 -14.31
N THR A 117 -3.86 0.21 -13.69
CA THR A 117 -4.69 1.38 -14.05
C THR A 117 -4.22 2.69 -13.42
N ALA A 118 -3.27 2.64 -12.48
CA ALA A 118 -2.73 3.83 -11.79
C ALA A 118 -1.22 3.74 -11.56
N PRO A 119 -0.49 4.88 -11.59
CA PRO A 119 0.90 4.94 -11.20
C PRO A 119 1.12 4.30 -9.83
N THR A 120 2.13 3.45 -9.73
CA THR A 120 2.35 2.60 -8.54
C THR A 120 3.79 2.72 -8.07
N LEU A 121 3.97 3.01 -6.77
CA LEU A 121 5.25 2.98 -6.07
C LEU A 121 5.33 1.71 -5.23
N ILE A 122 6.33 0.87 -5.48
CA ILE A 122 6.63 -0.36 -4.72
C ILE A 122 7.91 -0.14 -3.93
N LEU A 123 7.85 -0.40 -2.63
CA LEU A 123 8.94 -0.27 -1.67
C LEU A 123 9.12 -1.62 -0.98
N THR A 124 10.25 -2.30 -1.18
CA THR A 124 10.45 -3.66 -0.65
C THR A 124 11.90 -3.93 -0.29
N GLY A 125 12.11 -4.84 0.64
CA GLY A 125 13.43 -5.29 1.04
C GLY A 125 13.97 -6.39 0.11
N GLU A 126 15.29 -6.40 -0.10
CA GLU A 126 15.95 -7.45 -0.88
C GLU A 126 16.00 -8.79 -0.12
N ALA A 127 16.13 -8.74 1.21
CA ALA A 127 16.12 -9.89 2.09
C ALA A 127 14.74 -10.29 2.61
N ASP A 128 13.68 -9.79 1.96
CA ASP A 128 12.29 -10.14 2.30
C ASP A 128 11.98 -11.57 1.89
N GLU A 129 11.83 -12.45 2.88
CA GLU A 129 11.52 -13.88 2.68
C GLU A 129 10.01 -14.16 2.60
N MET A 130 9.16 -13.17 2.95
CA MET A 130 7.69 -13.31 2.89
C MET A 130 7.12 -12.84 1.54
N SER A 131 7.69 -11.77 1.01
CA SER A 131 7.30 -11.15 -0.26
C SER A 131 8.55 -11.08 -1.15
N LEU A 132 8.84 -12.18 -1.83
CA LEU A 132 10.09 -12.33 -2.60
C LEU A 132 10.23 -11.21 -3.63
N VAL A 133 11.27 -10.39 -3.51
CA VAL A 133 11.55 -9.25 -4.38
C VAL A 133 11.65 -9.62 -5.85
N GLU A 134 12.11 -10.84 -6.14
CA GLU A 134 12.25 -11.33 -7.50
C GLU A 134 10.90 -11.40 -8.22
N GLN A 135 9.81 -11.72 -7.52
CA GLN A 135 8.46 -11.66 -8.09
C GLN A 135 8.09 -10.23 -8.51
N CYS A 136 8.47 -9.22 -7.73
CA CYS A 136 8.23 -7.82 -8.08
C CYS A 136 9.09 -7.39 -9.29
N ARG A 137 10.36 -7.81 -9.33
CA ARG A 137 11.23 -7.54 -10.50
C ARG A 137 10.65 -8.15 -11.78
N GLN A 138 10.23 -9.41 -11.73
CA GLN A 138 9.60 -10.10 -12.87
C GLN A 138 8.28 -9.44 -13.29
N MET A 139 7.41 -9.12 -12.34
CA MET A 139 6.15 -8.42 -12.61
C MET A 139 6.41 -7.09 -13.33
N VAL A 140 7.36 -6.29 -12.86
CA VAL A 140 7.72 -5.00 -13.47
C VAL A 140 8.33 -5.21 -14.87
N ALA A 141 9.22 -6.18 -15.04
CA ALA A 141 9.83 -6.50 -16.33
C ALA A 141 8.81 -6.95 -17.38
N HIS A 142 7.71 -7.56 -16.97
CA HIS A 142 6.63 -8.02 -17.84
C HIS A 142 5.41 -7.09 -17.83
N ALA A 143 5.52 -5.90 -17.23
CA ALA A 143 4.45 -4.91 -17.22
C ALA A 143 4.02 -4.52 -18.64
N ARG A 144 2.71 -4.37 -18.85
CA ARG A 144 2.16 -4.03 -20.16
C ARG A 144 2.59 -2.63 -20.58
N PRO A 145 3.02 -2.41 -21.85
CA PRO A 145 3.48 -1.10 -22.32
C PRO A 145 2.42 0.01 -22.22
N ARG A 146 1.14 -0.35 -22.16
CA ARG A 146 0.01 0.60 -22.02
C ARG A 146 -0.47 0.74 -20.57
N GLY A 147 0.08 -0.02 -19.63
CA GLY A 147 -0.20 0.10 -18.21
C GLY A 147 0.40 1.38 -17.64
N ALA A 148 -0.08 1.77 -16.47
CA ALA A 148 0.48 2.89 -15.74
C ALA A 148 1.92 2.60 -15.26
N ALA A 149 2.70 3.64 -15.06
CA ALA A 149 4.11 3.53 -14.63
C ALA A 149 4.24 2.84 -13.26
N ILE A 150 5.23 1.96 -13.12
CA ILE A 150 5.58 1.28 -11.88
C ILE A 150 7.00 1.68 -11.48
N ALA A 151 7.14 2.29 -10.32
CA ALA A 151 8.41 2.59 -9.68
C ALA A 151 8.70 1.53 -8.60
N LEU A 152 9.77 0.77 -8.77
CA LEU A 152 10.22 -0.24 -7.80
C LEU A 152 11.48 0.24 -7.09
N THR A 153 11.41 0.38 -5.78
CA THR A 153 12.58 0.61 -4.91
C THR A 153 12.87 -0.66 -4.11
N VAL A 154 14.08 -1.18 -4.25
CA VAL A 154 14.57 -2.34 -3.50
C VAL A 154 15.65 -1.89 -2.53
N TYR A 155 15.49 -2.21 -1.25
CA TYR A 155 16.44 -1.87 -0.19
C TYR A 155 17.37 -3.05 0.09
N PRO A 156 18.68 -2.93 -0.19
CA PRO A 156 19.65 -4.02 -0.01
C PRO A 156 19.69 -4.52 1.44
N GLY A 157 19.64 -5.84 1.63
CA GLY A 157 19.74 -6.49 2.95
C GLY A 157 18.56 -6.21 3.90
N VAL A 158 17.50 -5.57 3.44
CA VAL A 158 16.33 -5.20 4.26
C VAL A 158 15.27 -6.29 4.22
N HIS A 159 14.67 -6.59 5.37
CA HIS A 159 13.68 -7.65 5.57
C HIS A 159 12.22 -7.14 5.45
N HIS A 160 11.27 -8.07 5.58
CA HIS A 160 9.83 -7.76 5.58
C HIS A 160 9.44 -6.86 6.76
N ASN A 161 8.47 -5.96 6.55
CA ASN A 161 8.00 -5.00 7.57
C ASN A 161 9.09 -4.03 8.07
N PHE A 162 10.03 -3.66 7.22
CA PHE A 162 11.15 -2.79 7.55
C PHE A 162 10.76 -1.40 8.08
N ASP A 163 9.53 -1.01 7.88
CA ASP A 163 8.93 0.27 8.31
C ASP A 163 8.20 0.17 9.66
N VAL A 164 8.19 -1.01 10.31
CA VAL A 164 7.52 -1.26 11.59
C VAL A 164 8.51 -1.09 12.75
N ALA A 165 8.54 0.07 13.39
CA ALA A 165 9.51 0.39 14.45
C ALA A 165 9.48 -0.59 15.66
N LEU A 166 8.33 -1.22 15.93
CA LEU A 166 8.20 -2.24 16.98
C LEU A 166 9.00 -3.53 16.71
N LEU A 167 9.50 -3.71 15.48
CA LEU A 167 10.36 -4.84 15.11
C LEU A 167 11.87 -4.55 15.33
N ASN A 168 12.20 -3.71 16.29
CA ASN A 168 13.57 -3.45 16.73
C ASN A 168 13.75 -3.95 18.17
N PRO A 169 14.69 -4.89 18.47
CA PRO A 169 15.46 -5.70 17.52
C PRO A 169 14.57 -6.67 16.75
N GLY A 170 15.05 -7.21 15.62
CA GLY A 170 14.27 -8.11 14.77
C GLY A 170 13.65 -9.32 15.49
N VAL A 171 12.61 -9.89 14.89
CA VAL A 171 11.89 -11.05 15.43
C VAL A 171 11.70 -12.14 14.38
N ARG A 172 11.57 -13.39 14.82
CA ARG A 172 11.14 -14.48 13.96
C ARG A 172 9.63 -14.64 14.01
N PHE A 173 8.99 -14.48 12.87
CA PHE A 173 7.56 -14.75 12.70
C PHE A 173 7.38 -15.91 11.73
N ARG A 174 6.84 -17.03 12.22
CA ARG A 174 6.63 -18.26 11.41
C ARG A 174 7.91 -18.78 10.73
N GLY A 175 9.05 -18.63 11.40
CA GLY A 175 10.37 -19.04 10.91
C GLY A 175 11.10 -18.00 10.06
N LEU A 176 10.41 -16.97 9.56
CA LEU A 176 10.97 -15.92 8.73
C LEU A 176 11.43 -14.73 9.59
N TRP A 177 12.46 -14.02 9.15
CA TRP A 177 13.01 -12.87 9.89
C TRP A 177 12.28 -11.59 9.49
N LEU A 178 11.83 -10.84 10.50
CA LEU A 178 11.24 -9.50 10.35
C LEU A 178 12.08 -8.53 11.16
N GLU A 179 12.41 -7.37 10.58
CA GLU A 179 13.27 -6.40 11.25
C GLU A 179 12.98 -4.99 10.76
N TYR A 180 12.91 -4.05 11.71
CA TYR A 180 12.87 -2.63 11.41
C TYR A 180 14.21 -2.15 10.86
N ASN A 181 14.19 -1.37 9.79
CA ASN A 181 15.36 -0.72 9.23
C ASN A 181 15.11 0.78 9.11
N GLU A 182 15.64 1.55 10.05
CA GLU A 182 15.38 2.99 10.14
C GLU A 182 15.79 3.76 8.87
N PRO A 183 16.98 3.56 8.26
CA PRO A 183 17.35 4.24 7.02
C PRO A 183 16.37 3.95 5.88
N ALA A 184 15.99 2.69 5.67
CA ALA A 184 15.03 2.30 4.64
C ALA A 184 13.62 2.86 4.93
N ALA A 185 13.18 2.82 6.19
CA ALA A 185 11.88 3.36 6.58
C ALA A 185 11.78 4.88 6.33
N ARG A 186 12.82 5.64 6.66
CA ARG A 186 12.88 7.10 6.41
C ARG A 186 12.91 7.45 4.93
N ASP A 187 13.69 6.72 4.14
CA ASP A 187 13.74 6.92 2.69
C ASP A 187 12.40 6.55 2.04
N ALA A 188 11.78 5.45 2.47
CA ALA A 188 10.46 5.05 2.01
C ALA A 188 9.41 6.13 2.31
N GLU A 189 9.41 6.67 3.52
CA GLU A 189 8.51 7.76 3.91
C GLU A 189 8.68 9.00 3.04
N ALA A 190 9.93 9.42 2.79
CA ALA A 190 10.23 10.56 1.91
C ALA A 190 9.73 10.32 0.48
N LYS A 191 9.95 9.11 -0.06
CA LYS A 191 9.45 8.72 -1.39
C LYS A 191 7.93 8.71 -1.47
N VAL A 192 7.25 8.17 -0.45
CA VAL A 192 5.78 8.18 -0.37
C VAL A 192 5.24 9.60 -0.37
N ARG A 193 5.82 10.49 0.44
CA ARG A 193 5.41 11.89 0.50
C ARG A 193 5.57 12.59 -0.85
N ALA A 194 6.72 12.42 -1.51
CA ALA A 194 6.98 12.98 -2.83
C ALA A 194 6.04 12.40 -3.91
N PHE A 195 5.79 11.10 -3.86
CA PHE A 195 4.90 10.41 -4.80
C PHE A 195 3.44 10.87 -4.64
N LEU A 196 2.95 10.98 -3.41
CA LEU A 196 1.61 11.50 -3.14
C LEU A 196 1.49 12.96 -3.59
N ALA A 197 2.46 13.81 -3.30
CA ALA A 197 2.46 15.21 -3.76
C ALA A 197 2.40 15.31 -5.29
N THR A 198 3.10 14.43 -6.01
CA THR A 198 3.09 14.38 -7.47
C THR A 198 1.72 13.96 -8.04
N HIS A 199 1.08 12.98 -7.43
CA HIS A 199 -0.13 12.36 -8.01
C HIS A 199 -1.44 12.87 -7.41
N LEU A 200 -1.44 13.29 -6.14
CA LEU A 200 -2.61 13.85 -5.47
C LEU A 200 -2.53 15.37 -5.25
N GLY A 201 -1.36 15.97 -5.48
CA GLY A 201 -1.08 17.35 -5.09
C GLY A 201 -0.77 17.46 -3.59
N THR A 202 -0.24 18.60 -3.19
CA THR A 202 -0.08 18.95 -1.78
C THR A 202 -1.44 19.33 -1.20
N ALA A 203 -1.73 18.92 0.03
CA ALA A 203 -2.87 19.48 0.76
C ALA A 203 -2.65 21.00 0.89
N ALA A 204 -3.71 21.76 0.70
CA ALA A 204 -3.68 23.18 1.05
C ALA A 204 -3.46 23.24 2.57
N VAL A 205 -2.28 23.68 2.99
CA VAL A 205 -2.06 24.09 4.37
C VAL A 205 -2.81 25.44 4.47
N ASP A 206 -3.96 25.46 5.07
CA ASP A 206 -4.61 26.71 5.44
C ASP A 206 -3.59 27.46 6.32
N GLU A 207 -3.00 28.51 5.81
CA GLU A 207 -2.27 29.46 6.64
C GLU A 207 -3.25 29.94 7.72
N PRO A 208 -2.86 29.90 9.00
CA PRO A 208 -3.74 30.42 10.04
C PRO A 208 -4.01 31.89 9.69
N THR A 209 -5.27 32.19 9.36
CA THR A 209 -5.73 33.58 9.17
C THR A 209 -5.42 34.31 10.46
N SER A 210 -4.38 35.12 10.45
CA SER A 210 -4.06 36.06 11.52
C SER A 210 -5.23 37.03 11.66
N ARG A 211 -6.02 36.84 12.71
CA ARG A 211 -6.96 37.86 13.20
C ARG A 211 -6.32 38.61 14.33
#